data_4ba4f1fbd85613f6c4bdb619289e5056
#
_entry.id   4ba4f1fbd85613f6c4bdb619289e5056
#
_cell.length_a   1.000
_cell.length_b   1.000
_cell.length_c   1.000
_cell.angle_alpha   90.00
_cell.angle_beta   90.00
_cell.angle_gamma   90.00
#
_symmetry.space_group_name_H-M   'P 1'
#
loop_
_entity.id
_entity.type
_entity.pdbx_description
1 polymer ?
#
loop_
_entity_poly.entity_id
_entity_poly.type
_entity_poly.pdbx_seq_one_letter_code
_entity_poly.pdbx_strand_id
1 'polypeptide(L)'
;PYHYAGAMWTEKRYTFKSISSFGHPVAVIDQTLQKAGKEFRAEIIGTNFTSTRDEYTLDLTKAYDCPNLKSYTRKFVYDRNGKGSLLVEDYFELNKAGSFESAVITLADWQEIGDNKIKLSGKQHTAHIKIEVSSPKGYTIIPEKIQENGPEFSRIGIRLNEKSKEGYI
;
A
#
# COMPACT_ATOMS: atom_id res chain seq x y z
N PRO A 1 -1.73 -22.34 -1.56
CA PRO A 1 -0.62 -22.05 -2.46
C PRO A 1 -1.17 -21.55 -3.80
N TYR A 2 -0.69 -20.39 -4.26
CA TYR A 2 -1.04 -19.88 -5.58
C TYR A 2 -0.46 -20.82 -6.64
N HIS A 3 -1.31 -21.39 -7.48
CA HIS A 3 -0.86 -22.07 -8.67
C HIS A 3 -0.50 -21.00 -9.73
N TYR A 4 0.73 -20.59 -9.72
CA TYR A 4 1.23 -19.70 -10.76
C TYR A 4 1.22 -20.46 -12.08
N ALA A 5 0.38 -20.05 -13.01
CA ALA A 5 0.39 -20.58 -14.38
C ALA A 5 1.77 -20.33 -15.02
N GLY A 6 2.15 -21.11 -16.04
CA GLY A 6 3.47 -21.02 -16.68
C GLY A 6 3.88 -19.64 -17.22
N ALA A 7 2.96 -18.67 -17.23
CA ALA A 7 3.22 -17.26 -17.52
C ALA A 7 4.05 -16.52 -16.44
N MET A 8 4.23 -17.10 -15.23
CA MET A 8 4.95 -16.46 -14.13
C MET A 8 6.40 -16.13 -14.43
N TRP A 9 7.03 -16.91 -15.30
CA TRP A 9 8.44 -16.74 -15.71
C TRP A 9 8.61 -15.91 -16.98
N THR A 10 7.54 -15.31 -17.49
CA THR A 10 7.53 -14.46 -18.68
C THR A 10 7.05 -13.07 -18.33
N GLU A 11 7.21 -12.10 -19.24
CA GLU A 11 6.69 -10.75 -19.07
C GLU A 11 5.15 -10.69 -18.94
N LYS A 12 4.44 -11.72 -19.41
CA LYS A 12 2.99 -11.86 -19.22
C LYS A 12 2.56 -11.85 -17.76
N ARG A 13 3.47 -12.18 -16.82
CA ARG A 13 3.17 -12.11 -15.38
C ARG A 13 2.66 -10.74 -14.92
N TYR A 14 3.12 -9.67 -15.55
CA TYR A 14 2.72 -8.31 -15.19
C TYR A 14 1.33 -7.91 -15.69
N THR A 15 0.69 -8.73 -16.51
CA THR A 15 -0.71 -8.53 -16.91
C THR A 15 -1.70 -9.04 -15.85
N PHE A 16 -1.24 -9.86 -14.91
CA PHE A 16 -2.06 -10.35 -13.79
C PHE A 16 -2.00 -9.36 -12.63
N LYS A 17 -3.17 -8.94 -12.14
CA LYS A 17 -3.28 -8.03 -11.00
C LYS A 17 -2.65 -8.63 -9.73
N SER A 18 -2.83 -9.92 -9.48
CA SER A 18 -2.27 -10.65 -8.34
C SER A 18 -0.74 -10.73 -8.31
N ILE A 19 -0.09 -10.55 -9.46
CA ILE A 19 1.37 -10.66 -9.59
C ILE A 19 2.02 -9.28 -9.80
N SER A 20 1.32 -8.36 -10.47
CA SER A 20 1.77 -6.98 -10.64
C SER A 20 1.75 -6.23 -9.30
N SER A 21 2.43 -5.09 -9.22
CA SER A 21 2.42 -4.28 -8.01
C SER A 21 1.02 -3.80 -7.59
N PHE A 22 0.03 -3.83 -8.49
CA PHE A 22 -1.35 -3.47 -8.16
C PHE A 22 -1.98 -4.41 -7.11
N GLY A 23 -1.69 -5.71 -7.17
CA GLY A 23 -2.18 -6.69 -6.19
C GLY A 23 -1.40 -6.73 -4.88
N HIS A 24 -0.52 -5.77 -4.65
CA HIS A 24 0.30 -5.65 -3.44
C HIS A 24 -0.04 -4.37 -2.67
N PRO A 25 0.31 -4.27 -1.36
CA PRO A 25 0.02 -3.09 -0.54
C PRO A 25 1.00 -1.95 -0.85
N VAL A 26 1.05 -1.52 -2.10
CA VAL A 26 1.90 -0.43 -2.59
C VAL A 26 1.05 0.67 -3.22
N ALA A 27 1.60 1.89 -3.28
CA ALA A 27 0.88 3.04 -3.78
C ALA A 27 0.68 2.99 -5.31
N VAL A 28 -0.39 3.65 -5.76
CA VAL A 28 -0.59 4.09 -7.15
C VAL A 28 -0.42 5.61 -7.17
N ILE A 29 0.57 6.10 -7.92
CA ILE A 29 0.96 7.50 -7.96
C ILE A 29 0.74 8.01 -9.38
N ASP A 30 -0.17 8.97 -9.57
CA ASP A 30 -0.53 9.51 -10.89
C ASP A 30 -0.83 8.39 -11.91
N GLN A 31 -1.58 7.38 -11.49
CA GLN A 31 -1.92 6.16 -12.25
C GLN A 31 -0.71 5.27 -12.57
N THR A 32 0.48 5.56 -12.01
CA THR A 32 1.69 4.78 -12.20
C THR A 32 1.83 3.74 -11.10
N LEU A 33 2.16 2.52 -11.48
CA LEU A 33 2.52 1.41 -10.61
C LEU A 33 4.05 1.29 -10.49
N GLN A 34 4.51 0.52 -9.51
CA GLN A 34 5.93 0.15 -9.46
C GLN A 34 6.33 -0.58 -10.74
N LYS A 35 7.50 -0.27 -11.25
CA LYS A 35 8.02 -0.83 -12.48
C LYS A 35 8.91 -2.04 -12.19
N ALA A 36 8.88 -2.99 -13.11
CA ALA A 36 9.79 -4.14 -13.06
C ALA A 36 11.20 -3.75 -13.55
N GLY A 37 12.21 -4.32 -12.92
CA GLY A 37 13.61 -4.09 -13.26
C GLY A 37 14.47 -3.96 -12.01
N LYS A 38 15.73 -4.36 -12.08
CA LYS A 38 16.67 -4.29 -10.94
C LYS A 38 16.99 -2.86 -10.50
N GLU A 39 16.80 -1.90 -11.40
CA GLU A 39 16.95 -0.46 -11.18
C GLU A 39 15.77 0.13 -10.39
N PHE A 40 14.58 -0.46 -10.49
CA PHE A 40 13.37 -0.03 -9.78
C PHE A 40 13.29 -0.73 -8.43
N ARG A 41 13.84 -0.09 -7.42
CA ARG A 41 13.98 -0.68 -6.09
C ARG A 41 13.76 0.36 -4.99
N ALA A 42 13.40 -0.12 -3.81
CA ALA A 42 13.43 0.66 -2.59
C ALA A 42 14.84 0.73 -1.99
N GLU A 43 15.12 1.79 -1.26
CA GLU A 43 16.32 1.94 -0.44
C GLU A 43 15.91 2.05 1.03
N ILE A 44 16.63 1.36 1.93
CA ILE A 44 16.42 1.49 3.37
C ILE A 44 17.13 2.77 3.81
N ILE A 45 16.37 3.72 4.37
CA ILE A 45 16.90 5.00 4.81
C ILE A 45 16.86 5.20 6.33
N GLY A 46 16.19 4.29 7.05
CA GLY A 46 16.15 4.35 8.52
C GLY A 46 15.71 3.04 9.13
N THR A 47 16.36 2.66 10.23
CA THR A 47 15.98 1.53 11.08
C THR A 47 16.22 1.86 12.53
N ASN A 48 15.30 1.44 13.40
CA ASN A 48 15.49 1.49 14.86
C ASN A 48 14.72 0.29 15.45
N PHE A 49 15.45 -0.72 15.90
CA PHE A 49 14.86 -1.94 16.45
C PHE A 49 15.14 -2.04 17.94
N THR A 50 14.08 -2.19 18.73
CA THR A 50 14.14 -2.35 20.18
C THR A 50 13.35 -3.58 20.63
N SER A 51 13.38 -3.91 21.91
CA SER A 51 12.58 -5.01 22.47
C SER A 51 11.07 -4.78 22.38
N THR A 52 10.63 -3.52 22.37
CA THR A 52 9.21 -3.16 22.43
C THR A 52 8.68 -2.48 21.16
N ARG A 53 9.58 -1.89 20.37
CA ARG A 53 9.19 -1.09 19.19
C ARG A 53 10.23 -1.20 18.08
N ASP A 54 9.78 -1.46 16.89
CA ASP A 54 10.60 -1.42 15.68
C ASP A 54 10.14 -0.30 14.76
N GLU A 55 11.11 0.41 14.18
CA GLU A 55 10.88 1.39 13.12
C GLU A 55 11.70 1.02 11.89
N TYR A 56 11.09 1.17 10.72
CA TYR A 56 11.70 0.86 9.44
C TYR A 56 11.20 1.85 8.39
N THR A 57 12.12 2.54 7.72
CA THR A 57 11.79 3.55 6.72
C THR A 57 12.45 3.22 5.39
N LEU A 58 11.65 3.26 4.34
CA LEU A 58 12.04 3.04 2.97
C LEU A 58 11.91 4.31 2.14
N ASP A 59 12.89 4.60 1.29
CA ASP A 59 12.73 5.44 0.12
C ASP A 59 12.28 4.57 -1.06
N LEU A 60 11.10 4.86 -1.59
CA LEU A 60 10.45 4.14 -2.67
C LEU A 60 10.44 4.93 -3.98
N THR A 61 11.07 6.10 -4.00
CA THR A 61 11.06 7.01 -5.16
C THR A 61 11.52 6.30 -6.43
N LYS A 62 12.62 5.56 -6.35
CA LYS A 62 13.20 4.83 -7.49
C LYS A 62 12.41 3.57 -7.89
N ALA A 63 11.42 3.15 -7.11
CA ALA A 63 10.58 2.00 -7.46
C ALA A 63 9.55 2.33 -8.56
N TYR A 64 9.37 3.62 -8.87
CA TYR A 64 8.41 4.13 -9.84
C TYR A 64 9.10 4.81 -11.01
N ASP A 65 8.65 4.54 -12.23
CA ASP A 65 8.99 5.31 -13.43
C ASP A 65 7.91 6.40 -13.62
N CYS A 66 7.85 7.33 -12.67
CA CYS A 66 6.86 8.40 -12.63
C CYS A 66 7.56 9.78 -12.68
N PRO A 67 7.60 10.46 -13.84
CA PRO A 67 8.28 11.75 -13.97
C PRO A 67 7.75 12.85 -13.05
N ASN A 68 6.49 12.71 -12.59
CA ASN A 68 5.87 13.64 -11.64
C ASN A 68 6.28 13.38 -10.18
N LEU A 69 6.79 12.19 -9.86
CA LEU A 69 7.21 11.85 -8.50
C LEU A 69 8.54 12.51 -8.17
N LYS A 70 8.55 13.30 -7.10
CA LYS A 70 9.76 13.93 -6.56
C LYS A 70 10.37 13.09 -5.45
N SER A 71 9.54 12.63 -4.50
CA SER A 71 9.93 11.70 -3.44
C SER A 71 8.74 10.88 -2.96
N TYR A 72 9.02 9.66 -2.51
CA TYR A 72 8.05 8.80 -1.83
C TYR A 72 8.74 7.96 -0.78
N THR A 73 8.31 8.11 0.47
CA THR A 73 8.81 7.31 1.59
C THR A 73 7.68 6.53 2.25
N ARG A 74 7.99 5.33 2.75
CA ARG A 74 7.09 4.54 3.58
C ARG A 74 7.76 4.21 4.90
N LYS A 75 7.11 4.60 5.99
CA LYS A 75 7.53 4.29 7.35
C LYS A 75 6.63 3.21 7.93
N PHE A 76 7.25 2.24 8.59
CA PHE A 76 6.59 1.25 9.43
C PHE A 76 7.00 1.47 10.88
N VAL A 77 6.03 1.43 11.77
CA VAL A 77 6.29 1.40 13.22
C VAL A 77 5.48 0.27 13.82
N TYR A 78 6.16 -0.76 14.29
CA TYR A 78 5.54 -1.86 15.00
C TYR A 78 5.75 -1.71 16.50
N ASP A 79 4.69 -1.48 17.24
CA ASP A 79 4.69 -1.40 18.70
C ASP A 79 4.11 -2.69 19.28
N ARG A 80 4.87 -3.36 20.17
CA ARG A 80 4.49 -4.62 20.82
C ARG A 80 3.78 -4.42 22.15
N ASN A 81 3.64 -3.18 22.62
CA ASN A 81 2.99 -2.90 23.89
C ASN A 81 1.47 -3.16 23.81
N GLY A 82 0.88 -3.62 24.88
CA GLY A 82 -0.53 -3.91 24.98
C GLY A 82 -0.99 -4.97 23.97
N LYS A 83 -1.92 -4.60 23.09
CA LYS A 83 -2.42 -5.49 22.01
C LYS A 83 -1.54 -5.48 20.76
N GLY A 84 -0.51 -4.66 20.76
CA GLY A 84 0.30 -4.40 19.57
C GLY A 84 -0.40 -3.47 18.56
N SER A 85 0.41 -2.73 17.81
CA SER A 85 -0.06 -1.92 16.69
C SER A 85 0.99 -1.83 15.60
N LEU A 86 0.55 -1.61 14.38
CA LEU A 86 1.39 -1.34 13.22
C LEU A 86 0.91 -0.04 12.59
N LEU A 87 1.77 0.98 12.59
CA LEU A 87 1.60 2.17 11.75
C LEU A 87 2.30 1.91 10.40
N VAL A 88 1.60 2.20 9.33
CA VAL A 88 2.17 2.30 7.98
C VAL A 88 1.86 3.70 7.50
N GLU A 89 2.88 4.49 7.23
CA GLU A 89 2.76 5.88 6.78
C GLU A 89 3.42 6.04 5.43
N ASP A 90 2.65 6.49 4.45
CA ASP A 90 3.10 6.85 3.12
C ASP A 90 3.18 8.37 3.02
N TYR A 91 4.36 8.93 2.83
CA TYR A 91 4.58 10.34 2.55
C TYR A 91 5.11 10.53 1.12
N PHE A 92 4.51 11.45 0.37
CA PHE A 92 4.90 11.71 -1.02
C PHE A 92 5.04 13.20 -1.33
N GLU A 93 5.91 13.50 -2.28
CA GLU A 93 6.03 14.80 -2.95
C GLU A 93 6.00 14.61 -4.47
N LEU A 94 5.27 15.50 -5.16
CA LEU A 94 5.13 15.54 -6.61
C LEU A 94 5.61 16.90 -7.16
N ASN A 95 6.13 16.91 -8.39
CA ASN A 95 6.51 18.15 -9.07
C ASN A 95 5.27 19.01 -9.42
N LYS A 96 4.16 18.35 -9.73
CA LYS A 96 2.85 18.98 -10.01
C LYS A 96 1.77 18.23 -9.22
N ALA A 97 0.67 18.92 -8.92
CA ALA A 97 -0.46 18.29 -8.23
C ALA A 97 -0.95 17.04 -8.99
N GLY A 98 -0.88 15.90 -8.34
CA GLY A 98 -1.21 14.59 -8.86
C GLY A 98 -2.05 13.75 -7.88
N SER A 99 -2.48 12.57 -8.33
CA SER A 99 -3.25 11.64 -7.51
C SER A 99 -2.32 10.72 -6.73
N PHE A 100 -2.73 10.41 -5.49
CA PHE A 100 -2.07 9.42 -4.65
C PHE A 100 -3.09 8.47 -4.02
N GLU A 101 -2.79 7.19 -4.08
CA GLU A 101 -3.61 6.13 -3.51
C GLU A 101 -2.69 5.11 -2.82
N SER A 102 -2.86 4.89 -1.53
CA SER A 102 -2.29 3.75 -0.82
C SER A 102 -3.22 2.55 -0.89
N ALA A 103 -2.78 1.36 -0.44
CA ALA A 103 -3.63 0.18 -0.46
C ALA A 103 -3.36 -0.77 0.70
N VAL A 104 -4.43 -1.42 1.13
CA VAL A 104 -4.41 -2.59 2.01
C VAL A 104 -4.83 -3.82 1.19
N ILE A 105 -4.13 -4.93 1.38
CA ILE A 105 -4.46 -6.22 0.76
C ILE A 105 -4.89 -7.19 1.85
N THR A 106 -6.02 -7.86 1.65
CA THR A 106 -6.53 -8.81 2.65
C THR A 106 -7.26 -9.99 2.04
N LEU A 107 -7.10 -11.16 2.65
CA LEU A 107 -7.92 -12.35 2.43
C LEU A 107 -9.11 -12.43 3.41
N ALA A 108 -9.14 -11.56 4.41
CA ALA A 108 -10.22 -11.49 5.38
C ALA A 108 -11.40 -10.69 4.83
N ASP A 109 -12.59 -10.98 5.32
CA ASP A 109 -13.74 -10.10 5.13
C ASP A 109 -13.46 -8.73 5.73
N TRP A 110 -13.99 -7.68 5.11
CA TRP A 110 -13.77 -6.34 5.58
C TRP A 110 -15.04 -5.48 5.46
N GLN A 111 -15.12 -4.45 6.30
CA GLN A 111 -16.20 -3.45 6.25
C GLN A 111 -15.72 -2.11 6.79
N GLU A 112 -16.25 -1.03 6.27
CA GLU A 112 -16.13 0.29 6.88
C GLU A 112 -17.05 0.36 8.11
N ILE A 113 -16.52 0.83 9.24
CA ILE A 113 -17.26 0.88 10.51
C ILE A 113 -17.42 2.32 11.05
N GLY A 114 -17.24 3.32 10.18
CA GLY A 114 -17.28 4.74 10.56
C GLY A 114 -15.97 5.24 11.17
N ASP A 115 -15.92 6.54 11.49
CA ASP A 115 -14.76 7.20 12.12
C ASP A 115 -13.41 6.91 11.43
N ASN A 116 -13.40 6.87 10.13
CA ASN A 116 -12.21 6.53 9.33
C ASN A 116 -11.60 5.15 9.66
N LYS A 117 -12.45 4.17 9.96
CA LYS A 117 -12.01 2.84 10.36
C LYS A 117 -12.54 1.77 9.43
N ILE A 118 -11.67 0.77 9.21
CA ILE A 118 -11.99 -0.48 8.55
C ILE A 118 -11.78 -1.61 9.55
N LYS A 119 -12.74 -2.52 9.59
CA LYS A 119 -12.62 -3.79 10.33
C LYS A 119 -12.28 -4.90 9.35
N LEU A 120 -11.24 -5.65 9.67
CA LEU A 120 -10.87 -6.90 8.99
C LEU A 120 -11.28 -8.07 9.87
N SER A 121 -12.06 -9.01 9.34
CA SER A 121 -12.56 -10.18 10.07
C SER A 121 -12.00 -11.45 9.46
N GLY A 122 -10.96 -12.00 10.05
CA GLY A 122 -10.40 -13.30 9.72
C GLY A 122 -11.11 -14.43 10.49
N LYS A 123 -10.73 -15.67 10.20
CA LYS A 123 -11.34 -16.86 10.84
C LYS A 123 -11.16 -16.90 12.36
N GLN A 124 -10.03 -16.42 12.87
CA GLN A 124 -9.67 -16.50 14.30
C GLN A 124 -9.46 -15.14 14.94
N HIS A 125 -9.13 -14.14 14.15
CA HIS A 125 -8.73 -12.83 14.64
C HIS A 125 -9.42 -11.70 13.86
N THR A 126 -9.56 -10.57 14.53
CA THR A 126 -10.07 -9.32 13.95
C THR A 126 -8.99 -8.26 14.10
N ALA A 127 -8.81 -7.46 13.05
CA ALA A 127 -7.98 -6.27 13.09
C ALA A 127 -8.82 -5.03 12.78
N HIS A 128 -8.41 -3.89 13.32
CA HIS A 128 -8.98 -2.58 13.01
C HIS A 128 -7.90 -1.69 12.41
N ILE A 129 -8.22 -1.07 11.29
CA ILE A 129 -7.37 -0.10 10.63
C ILE A 129 -8.02 1.27 10.83
N LYS A 130 -7.26 2.22 11.35
CA LYS A 130 -7.62 3.64 11.38
C LYS A 130 -6.88 4.31 10.22
N ILE A 131 -7.61 5.10 9.44
CA ILE A 131 -7.04 5.82 8.29
C ILE A 131 -6.94 7.30 8.65
N GLU A 132 -5.75 7.85 8.46
CA GLU A 132 -5.45 9.26 8.63
C GLU A 132 -4.82 9.79 7.34
N VAL A 133 -5.25 10.96 6.90
CA VAL A 133 -4.80 11.54 5.63
C VAL A 133 -4.53 13.03 5.77
N SER A 134 -3.58 13.55 4.99
CA SER A 134 -3.26 14.98 4.93
C SER A 134 -4.31 15.81 4.18
N SER A 135 -5.11 15.19 3.32
CA SER A 135 -6.08 15.92 2.50
C SER A 135 -7.24 16.47 3.32
N PRO A 136 -7.53 17.79 3.30
CA PRO A 136 -8.70 18.37 3.97
C PRO A 136 -10.01 17.89 3.36
N LYS A 137 -10.02 17.39 2.12
CA LYS A 137 -11.19 16.77 1.48
C LYS A 137 -11.31 15.28 1.77
N GLY A 138 -10.41 14.74 2.63
CA GLY A 138 -10.42 13.34 3.02
C GLY A 138 -10.00 12.40 1.88
N TYR A 139 -10.55 11.21 1.91
CA TYR A 139 -10.23 10.12 1.00
C TYR A 139 -11.48 9.35 0.58
N THR A 140 -11.33 8.53 -0.45
CA THR A 140 -12.34 7.56 -0.89
C THR A 140 -11.75 6.16 -0.84
N ILE A 141 -12.53 5.21 -0.32
CA ILE A 141 -12.21 3.78 -0.39
C ILE A 141 -12.58 3.26 -1.78
N ILE A 142 -11.63 2.61 -2.44
CA ILE A 142 -11.79 2.01 -3.76
C ILE A 142 -11.49 0.52 -3.65
N PRO A 143 -12.51 -0.29 -3.34
CA PRO A 143 -12.31 -1.72 -3.19
C PRO A 143 -12.30 -2.42 -4.54
N GLU A 144 -11.45 -3.43 -4.65
CA GLU A 144 -11.46 -4.36 -5.77
C GLU A 144 -11.24 -5.79 -5.27
N LYS A 145 -12.10 -6.71 -5.70
CA LYS A 145 -11.89 -8.15 -5.51
C LYS A 145 -11.07 -8.69 -6.67
N ILE A 146 -9.98 -9.33 -6.34
CA ILE A 146 -9.05 -9.91 -7.30
C ILE A 146 -9.10 -11.42 -7.15
N GLN A 147 -9.55 -12.08 -8.22
CA GLN A 147 -9.57 -13.53 -8.33
C GLN A 147 -8.94 -13.93 -9.66
N GLU A 148 -7.74 -14.45 -9.57
CA GLU A 148 -7.01 -14.96 -10.71
C GLU A 148 -6.59 -16.42 -10.39
N ASN A 149 -5.36 -16.81 -10.50
CA ASN A 149 -4.92 -18.20 -10.28
C ASN A 149 -4.73 -18.57 -8.79
N GLY A 150 -5.62 -18.13 -7.89
CA GLY A 150 -5.50 -18.37 -6.45
C GLY A 150 -6.79 -18.02 -5.69
N PRO A 151 -6.77 -17.99 -4.34
CA PRO A 151 -7.91 -17.53 -3.57
C PRO A 151 -8.22 -16.06 -3.88
N GLU A 152 -9.52 -15.72 -3.90
CA GLU A 152 -9.96 -14.33 -4.00
C GLU A 152 -9.41 -13.53 -2.81
N PHE A 153 -8.94 -12.31 -3.09
CA PHE A 153 -8.53 -11.35 -2.06
C PHE A 153 -9.06 -9.96 -2.41
N SER A 154 -9.13 -9.12 -1.39
CA SER A 154 -9.54 -7.73 -1.58
C SER A 154 -8.32 -6.81 -1.61
N ARG A 155 -8.27 -5.93 -2.59
CA ARG A 155 -7.48 -4.71 -2.57
C ARG A 155 -8.38 -3.56 -2.12
N ILE A 156 -8.02 -2.92 -1.03
CA ILE A 156 -8.73 -1.77 -0.47
C ILE A 156 -7.86 -0.55 -0.77
N GLY A 157 -8.14 0.14 -1.87
CA GLY A 157 -7.47 1.38 -2.24
C GLY A 157 -7.96 2.53 -1.35
N ILE A 158 -7.04 3.35 -0.86
CA ILE A 158 -7.30 4.56 -0.06
C ILE A 158 -6.76 5.72 -0.88
N ARG A 159 -7.66 6.42 -1.61
CA ARG A 159 -7.29 7.50 -2.53
C ARG A 159 -7.63 8.85 -1.95
N LEU A 160 -6.67 9.78 -1.95
CA LEU A 160 -6.93 11.17 -1.61
C LEU A 160 -7.96 11.78 -2.57
N ASN A 161 -8.95 12.51 -2.03
CA ASN A 161 -10.05 13.10 -2.81
C ASN A 161 -9.63 14.29 -3.66
N GLU A 162 -8.44 14.82 -3.44
CA GLU A 162 -7.90 15.91 -4.25
C GLU A 162 -6.48 15.59 -4.72
N LYS A 163 -6.14 16.17 -5.87
CA LYS A 163 -4.77 16.17 -6.34
C LYS A 163 -3.94 17.15 -5.51
N SER A 164 -2.80 16.72 -5.04
CA SER A 164 -1.89 17.54 -4.24
C SER A 164 -0.45 17.41 -4.73
N LYS A 165 0.41 18.34 -4.32
CA LYS A 165 1.86 18.24 -4.58
C LYS A 165 2.56 17.43 -3.51
N GLU A 166 1.99 17.33 -2.32
CA GLU A 166 2.54 16.59 -1.19
C GLU A 166 1.41 16.09 -0.29
N GLY A 167 1.68 15.08 0.50
CA GLY A 167 0.74 14.57 1.47
C GLY A 167 1.16 13.24 2.07
N TYR A 168 0.26 12.71 2.92
CA TYR A 168 0.41 11.40 3.54
C TYR A 168 -0.93 10.66 3.67
N ILE A 169 -0.82 9.37 3.78
CA ILE A 169 -1.86 8.43 4.21
C ILE A 169 -1.30 7.55 5.32
#